data_4481758c03365f47135a26b0bf2296d0
#
_entry.id   4481758c03365f47135a26b0bf2296d0
#
_cell.length_a   1.000
_cell.length_b   1.000
_cell.length_c   1.000
_cell.angle_alpha   90.00
_cell.angle_beta   90.00
_cell.angle_gamma   90.00
#
_symmetry.space_group_name_H-M   'P 1'
#
loop_
_entity.id
_entity.type
_entity.pdbx_description
1 polymer ?
#
loop_
_entity_poly.entity_id
_entity_poly.type
_entity_poly.pdbx_seq_one_letter_code
_entity_poly.pdbx_strand_id
1 'polypeptide(L)'
;MIATGATEKALAFPGWDLPGVMGAGAAQTMVNLNRVLPGRRIIMVGSGNVGLVVGFQLLQAGAHLAAVVEAKSQISGYAVHANKLMRAGVPILTGHTVLEARGRDSVEEVTIGRVDERYRHIPGTERTIEADTVCLAVGLTPSIELLRMANVGLTHLPPMGGYLPLHSGTLCTTLSLIHI
;
A
#
# COMPACT_ATOMS: atom_id res chain seq x y z
N MET A 1 5.47 -26.23 -9.91
CA MET A 1 5.60 -25.15 -8.92
C MET A 1 4.71 -23.99 -9.37
N ILE A 2 3.88 -23.45 -8.48
CA ILE A 2 3.05 -22.25 -8.71
C ILE A 2 3.58 -21.15 -7.79
N ALA A 3 3.96 -20.01 -8.35
CA ALA A 3 4.53 -18.87 -7.65
C ALA A 3 4.01 -17.55 -8.28
N THR A 4 2.68 -17.40 -8.26
CA THR A 4 1.95 -16.31 -8.94
C THR A 4 1.96 -15.00 -8.16
N GLY A 5 2.45 -15.00 -6.92
CA GLY A 5 2.55 -13.80 -6.09
C GLY A 5 1.20 -13.27 -5.64
N ALA A 6 1.08 -11.95 -5.59
CA ALA A 6 -0.09 -11.24 -5.11
C ALA A 6 -0.28 -9.91 -5.87
N THR A 7 -1.50 -9.42 -5.90
CA THR A 7 -1.87 -8.14 -6.49
C THR A 7 -2.08 -7.09 -5.40
N GLU A 8 -1.63 -5.86 -5.61
CA GLU A 8 -1.86 -4.76 -4.69
C GLU A 8 -3.34 -4.39 -4.63
N LYS A 9 -3.82 -4.11 -3.43
CA LYS A 9 -5.18 -3.62 -3.22
C LYS A 9 -5.25 -2.14 -3.56
N ALA A 10 -6.29 -1.76 -4.29
CA ALA A 10 -6.65 -0.36 -4.49
C ALA A 10 -7.46 0.16 -3.28
N LEU A 11 -7.42 1.48 -3.09
CA LEU A 11 -8.30 2.21 -2.19
C LEU A 11 -9.12 3.17 -3.05
N ALA A 12 -10.45 3.06 -2.97
CA ALA A 12 -11.36 3.94 -3.71
C ALA A 12 -11.63 5.20 -2.88
N PHE A 13 -11.34 6.36 -3.48
CA PHE A 13 -11.66 7.70 -2.98
C PHE A 13 -11.84 8.64 -4.18
N PRO A 14 -12.53 9.77 -4.07
CA PRO A 14 -12.62 10.74 -5.16
C PRO A 14 -11.25 11.11 -5.72
N GLY A 15 -11.04 10.97 -7.03
CA GLY A 15 -9.77 11.23 -7.70
C GLY A 15 -8.74 10.09 -7.64
N TRP A 16 -9.14 8.87 -7.20
CA TRP A 16 -8.22 7.71 -7.16
C TRP A 16 -7.72 7.27 -8.54
N ASP A 17 -8.41 7.68 -9.60
CA ASP A 17 -8.11 7.40 -11.00
C ASP A 17 -7.27 8.49 -11.70
N LEU A 18 -6.93 9.57 -10.99
CA LEU A 18 -6.04 10.60 -11.52
C LEU A 18 -4.62 10.05 -11.77
N PRO A 19 -3.96 10.45 -12.86
CA PRO A 19 -2.53 10.26 -13.03
C PRO A 19 -1.76 10.77 -11.79
N GLY A 20 -0.87 9.94 -11.26
CA GLY A 20 -0.18 10.20 -9.99
C GLY A 20 -0.66 9.32 -8.84
N VAL A 21 -1.84 8.67 -8.94
CA VAL A 21 -2.26 7.64 -7.99
C VAL A 21 -1.81 6.28 -8.47
N MET A 22 -1.06 5.56 -7.63
CA MET A 22 -0.52 4.24 -7.99
C MET A 22 -0.27 3.36 -6.77
N GLY A 23 -0.08 2.06 -6.98
CA GLY A 23 0.37 1.14 -5.94
C GLY A 23 1.83 1.40 -5.56
N ALA A 24 2.18 1.10 -4.31
CA ALA A 24 3.55 1.26 -3.81
C ALA A 24 4.55 0.36 -4.55
N GLY A 25 4.14 -0.85 -4.95
CA GLY A 25 4.96 -1.75 -5.78
C GLY A 25 5.20 -1.22 -7.19
N ALA A 26 4.22 -0.54 -7.78
CA ALA A 26 4.41 0.15 -9.06
C ALA A 26 5.45 1.27 -8.92
N ALA A 27 5.34 2.11 -7.90
CA ALA A 27 6.32 3.16 -7.61
C ALA A 27 7.73 2.57 -7.35
N GLN A 28 7.81 1.47 -6.61
CA GLN A 28 9.05 0.75 -6.37
C GLN A 28 9.68 0.22 -7.67
N THR A 29 8.87 -0.34 -8.56
CA THR A 29 9.32 -0.83 -9.87
C THR A 29 9.86 0.30 -10.73
N MET A 30 9.17 1.44 -10.78
CA MET A 30 9.64 2.63 -11.50
C MET A 30 11.03 3.06 -11.03
N VAL A 31 11.25 3.15 -9.72
CA VAL A 31 12.54 3.60 -9.18
C VAL A 31 13.63 2.54 -9.36
N ASN A 32 13.36 1.30 -8.95
CA ASN A 32 14.39 0.27 -8.86
C ASN A 32 14.77 -0.33 -10.22
N LEU A 33 13.80 -0.54 -11.11
CA LEU A 33 14.04 -1.15 -12.42
C LEU A 33 14.17 -0.11 -13.52
N ASN A 34 13.24 0.86 -13.56
CA ASN A 34 13.19 1.82 -14.66
C ASN A 34 14.03 3.07 -14.41
N ARG A 35 14.54 3.30 -13.20
CA ARG A 35 15.30 4.49 -12.81
C ARG A 35 14.50 5.80 -13.04
N VAL A 36 13.18 5.73 -12.87
CA VAL A 36 12.23 6.84 -13.03
C VAL A 36 11.61 7.16 -11.68
N LEU A 37 11.62 8.43 -11.30
CA LEU A 37 10.94 8.92 -10.11
C LEU A 37 9.44 9.07 -10.40
N PRO A 38 8.53 8.43 -9.63
CA PRO A 38 7.09 8.48 -9.90
C PRO A 38 6.48 9.87 -9.68
N GLY A 39 7.12 10.68 -8.87
CA GLY A 39 6.75 12.07 -8.57
C GLY A 39 7.74 12.70 -7.60
N ARG A 40 7.53 13.96 -7.29
CA ARG A 40 8.44 14.76 -6.43
C ARG A 40 7.92 14.94 -5.01
N ARG A 41 6.60 15.08 -4.83
CA ARG A 41 5.94 15.26 -3.54
C ARG A 41 4.93 14.14 -3.34
N ILE A 42 5.28 13.17 -2.53
CA ILE A 42 4.58 11.89 -2.44
C ILE A 42 3.87 11.76 -1.10
N ILE A 43 2.62 11.31 -1.12
CA ILE A 43 1.92 10.78 0.05
C ILE A 43 1.91 9.26 -0.04
N MET A 44 2.40 8.61 1.01
CA MET A 44 2.31 7.17 1.17
C MET A 44 1.08 6.81 2.01
N VAL A 45 0.21 5.96 1.50
CA VAL A 45 -0.99 5.48 2.20
C VAL A 45 -0.76 4.05 2.66
N GLY A 46 -0.74 3.86 3.98
CA GLY A 46 -0.43 2.61 4.65
C GLY A 46 0.98 2.58 5.25
N SER A 47 1.06 2.24 6.53
CA SER A 47 2.30 2.14 7.31
C SER A 47 2.74 0.69 7.52
N GLY A 48 2.30 -0.24 6.67
CA GLY A 48 2.84 -1.60 6.63
C GLY A 48 4.29 -1.62 6.15
N ASN A 49 4.96 -2.78 6.24
CA ASN A 49 6.37 -2.90 5.85
C ASN A 49 6.61 -2.42 4.41
N VAL A 50 5.71 -2.74 3.47
CA VAL A 50 5.83 -2.30 2.07
C VAL A 50 5.83 -0.77 1.99
N GLY A 51 4.82 -0.10 2.59
CA GLY A 51 4.72 1.35 2.55
C GLY A 51 5.93 2.05 3.19
N LEU A 52 6.40 1.56 4.34
CA LEU A 52 7.56 2.14 5.03
C LEU A 52 8.87 1.93 4.26
N VAL A 53 9.07 0.74 3.68
CA VAL A 53 10.30 0.43 2.91
C VAL A 53 10.31 1.19 1.60
N VAL A 54 9.20 1.17 0.84
CA VAL A 54 9.09 1.90 -0.43
C VAL A 54 9.20 3.40 -0.18
N GLY A 55 8.52 3.94 0.86
CA GLY A 55 8.65 5.35 1.23
C GLY A 55 10.10 5.77 1.48
N PHE A 56 10.88 4.94 2.18
CA PHE A 56 12.30 5.20 2.38
C PHE A 56 13.12 5.13 1.08
N GLN A 57 12.82 4.17 0.20
CA GLN A 57 13.47 4.09 -1.12
C GLN A 57 13.17 5.31 -1.99
N LEU A 58 11.94 5.82 -1.98
CA LEU A 58 11.56 7.05 -2.68
C LEU A 58 12.34 8.27 -2.17
N LEU A 59 12.53 8.40 -0.84
CA LEU A 59 13.41 9.42 -0.27
C LEU A 59 14.85 9.30 -0.77
N GLN A 60 15.39 8.07 -0.77
CA GLN A 60 16.75 7.83 -1.27
C GLN A 60 16.88 8.14 -2.76
N ALA A 61 15.80 7.99 -3.54
CA ALA A 61 15.75 8.34 -4.95
C ALA A 61 15.59 9.86 -5.20
N GLY A 62 15.44 10.66 -4.14
CA GLY A 62 15.35 12.11 -4.22
C GLY A 62 13.93 12.68 -4.21
N ALA A 63 12.90 11.87 -3.97
CA ALA A 63 11.55 12.36 -3.74
C ALA A 63 11.41 12.99 -2.34
N HIS A 64 10.47 13.91 -2.19
CA HIS A 64 10.01 14.41 -0.91
C HIS A 64 8.77 13.62 -0.47
N LEU A 65 8.88 12.88 0.62
CA LEU A 65 7.74 12.18 1.21
C LEU A 65 7.01 13.12 2.17
N ALA A 66 5.88 13.66 1.73
CA ALA A 66 5.14 14.69 2.47
C ALA A 66 4.50 14.13 3.75
N ALA A 67 4.01 12.89 3.70
CA ALA A 67 3.50 12.15 4.85
C ALA A 67 3.38 10.66 4.55
N VAL A 68 3.38 9.84 5.61
CA VAL A 68 2.79 8.50 5.62
C VAL A 68 1.46 8.59 6.35
N VAL A 69 0.39 8.11 5.72
CA VAL A 69 -0.98 8.14 6.26
C VAL A 69 -1.42 6.72 6.59
N GLU A 70 -1.84 6.48 7.83
CA GLU A 70 -2.24 5.16 8.32
C GLU A 70 -3.61 5.26 9.00
N ALA A 71 -4.57 4.46 8.52
CA ALA A 71 -5.93 4.47 9.07
C ALA A 71 -6.01 3.86 10.48
N LYS A 72 -5.14 2.91 10.82
CA LYS A 72 -5.07 2.37 12.17
C LYS A 72 -4.50 3.39 13.15
N SER A 73 -4.80 3.20 14.44
CA SER A 73 -4.26 4.01 15.52
C SER A 73 -2.77 3.78 15.80
N GLN A 74 -2.18 2.74 15.20
CA GLN A 74 -0.79 2.35 15.37
C GLN A 74 -0.13 2.05 14.03
N ILE A 75 1.18 2.23 13.96
CA ILE A 75 2.00 1.84 12.82
C ILE A 75 1.92 0.32 12.65
N SER A 76 1.62 -0.14 11.43
CA SER A 76 1.39 -1.56 11.14
C SER A 76 2.69 -2.32 10.82
N GLY A 77 3.74 -1.64 10.39
CA GLY A 77 5.02 -2.23 10.02
C GLY A 77 6.04 -2.24 11.17
N TYR A 78 7.22 -2.77 10.91
CA TYR A 78 8.28 -2.84 11.90
C TYR A 78 8.83 -1.46 12.26
N ALA A 79 9.08 -1.26 13.55
CA ALA A 79 9.59 0.00 14.10
C ALA A 79 10.92 0.44 13.45
N VAL A 80 11.77 -0.50 13.03
CA VAL A 80 13.04 -0.18 12.36
C VAL A 80 12.82 0.60 11.05
N HIS A 81 11.78 0.29 10.28
CA HIS A 81 11.47 1.01 9.05
C HIS A 81 10.78 2.35 9.34
N ALA A 82 9.84 2.38 10.26
CA ALA A 82 9.20 3.62 10.71
C ALA A 82 10.22 4.64 11.24
N ASN A 83 11.15 4.18 12.08
CA ASN A 83 12.19 5.02 12.66
C ASN A 83 13.11 5.65 11.59
N LYS A 84 13.38 4.97 10.47
CA LYS A 84 14.16 5.55 9.36
C LYS A 84 13.44 6.75 8.75
N LEU A 85 12.14 6.64 8.50
CA LEU A 85 11.32 7.73 7.97
C LEU A 85 11.21 8.89 8.96
N MET A 86 10.94 8.60 10.24
CA MET A 86 10.85 9.64 11.27
C MET A 86 12.17 10.39 11.44
N ARG A 87 13.32 9.71 11.41
CA ARG A 87 14.65 10.36 11.45
C ARG A 87 14.92 11.21 10.21
N ALA A 88 14.33 10.87 9.07
CA ALA A 88 14.37 11.69 7.86
C ALA A 88 13.38 12.86 7.88
N GLY A 89 12.66 13.07 8.99
CA GLY A 89 11.70 14.16 9.15
C GLY A 89 10.33 13.90 8.54
N VAL A 90 10.02 12.66 8.13
CA VAL A 90 8.71 12.33 7.54
C VAL A 90 7.67 12.10 8.63
N PRO A 91 6.57 12.84 8.63
CA PRO A 91 5.47 12.60 9.55
C PRO A 91 4.74 11.29 9.22
N ILE A 92 4.47 10.47 10.22
CA ILE A 92 3.60 9.29 10.14
C ILE A 92 2.30 9.61 10.87
N LEU A 93 1.23 9.79 10.13
CA LEU A 93 -0.08 10.22 10.62
C LEU A 93 -0.98 8.99 10.80
N THR A 94 -1.02 8.45 12.03
CA THR A 94 -1.93 7.36 12.40
C THR A 94 -3.34 7.87 12.66
N GLY A 95 -4.35 7.00 12.52
CA GLY A 95 -5.77 7.38 12.63
C GLY A 95 -6.23 8.32 11.51
N HIS A 96 -5.57 8.31 10.36
CA HIS A 96 -5.89 9.16 9.21
C HIS A 96 -6.02 8.33 7.93
N THR A 97 -6.83 8.81 6.99
CA THR A 97 -6.95 8.24 5.64
C THR A 97 -6.97 9.34 4.59
N VAL A 98 -6.73 8.95 3.34
CA VAL A 98 -7.00 9.82 2.19
C VAL A 98 -8.50 9.90 1.98
N LEU A 99 -9.01 11.10 1.82
CA LEU A 99 -10.41 11.40 1.54
C LEU A 99 -10.63 11.73 0.06
N GLU A 100 -9.69 12.43 -0.55
CA GLU A 100 -9.80 12.89 -1.92
C GLU A 100 -8.41 13.26 -2.47
N ALA A 101 -8.18 13.01 -3.77
CA ALA A 101 -7.11 13.61 -4.53
C ALA A 101 -7.70 14.55 -5.59
N ARG A 102 -7.09 15.71 -5.80
CA ARG A 102 -7.52 16.70 -6.76
C ARG A 102 -6.38 17.13 -7.66
N GLY A 103 -6.74 17.55 -8.86
CA GLY A 103 -5.87 18.13 -9.86
C GLY A 103 -6.58 18.20 -11.20
N ARG A 104 -6.01 18.92 -12.15
CA ARG A 104 -6.60 19.08 -13.49
C ARG A 104 -6.28 17.87 -14.39
N ASP A 105 -5.00 17.59 -14.58
CA ASP A 105 -4.51 16.56 -15.48
C ASP A 105 -3.80 15.43 -14.72
N SER A 106 -3.44 15.67 -13.47
CA SER A 106 -2.78 14.76 -12.54
C SER A 106 -3.05 15.22 -11.12
N VAL A 107 -2.61 14.45 -10.13
CA VAL A 107 -2.68 14.85 -8.72
C VAL A 107 -1.88 16.12 -8.48
N GLU A 108 -2.48 17.12 -7.82
CA GLU A 108 -1.85 18.38 -7.40
C GLU A 108 -1.97 18.57 -5.89
N GLU A 109 -3.06 18.06 -5.30
CA GLU A 109 -3.30 18.11 -3.87
C GLU A 109 -4.07 16.88 -3.38
N VAL A 110 -3.90 16.56 -2.12
CA VAL A 110 -4.55 15.42 -1.45
C VAL A 110 -5.15 15.87 -0.13
N THR A 111 -6.44 15.63 0.04
CA THR A 111 -7.11 15.85 1.32
C THR A 111 -7.08 14.56 2.14
N ILE A 112 -6.57 14.66 3.36
CA ILE A 112 -6.58 13.60 4.36
C ILE A 112 -7.49 14.01 5.53
N GLY A 113 -7.99 13.02 6.27
CA GLY A 113 -8.80 13.28 7.46
C GLY A 113 -8.66 12.17 8.49
N ARG A 114 -9.03 12.47 9.73
CA ARG A 114 -9.05 11.47 10.79
C ARG A 114 -10.19 10.48 10.60
N VAL A 115 -9.98 9.26 11.09
CA VAL A 115 -11.01 8.22 11.12
C VAL A 115 -11.23 7.71 12.53
N ASP A 116 -12.46 7.25 12.77
CA ASP A 116 -12.84 6.56 14.00
C ASP A 116 -12.39 5.07 13.98
N GLU A 117 -12.67 4.33 15.05
CA GLU A 117 -12.34 2.91 15.18
C GLU A 117 -13.04 2.01 14.13
N ARG A 118 -14.07 2.53 13.46
CA ARG A 118 -14.78 1.86 12.35
C ARG A 118 -14.32 2.36 10.98
N TYR A 119 -13.19 3.08 10.93
CA TYR A 119 -12.64 3.71 9.72
C TYR A 119 -13.56 4.71 9.05
N ARG A 120 -14.51 5.32 9.77
CA ARG A 120 -15.37 6.39 9.25
C ARG A 120 -14.70 7.73 9.48
N HIS A 121 -14.75 8.58 8.47
CA HIS A 121 -14.22 9.93 8.55
C HIS A 121 -14.86 10.74 9.68
N ILE A 122 -14.05 11.48 10.41
CA ILE A 122 -14.46 12.42 11.46
C ILE A 122 -14.50 13.82 10.84
N PRO A 123 -15.70 14.41 10.59
CA PRO A 123 -15.82 15.73 9.97
C PRO A 123 -15.09 16.83 10.76
N GLY A 124 -14.55 17.82 10.04
CA GLY A 124 -13.80 18.94 10.63
C GLY A 124 -12.34 18.61 10.96
N THR A 125 -11.85 17.46 10.49
CA THR A 125 -10.45 17.05 10.67
C THR A 125 -9.66 17.04 9.36
N GLU A 126 -10.27 17.53 8.29
CA GLU A 126 -9.72 17.55 6.94
C GLU A 126 -8.48 18.44 6.89
N ARG A 127 -7.49 17.94 6.19
CA ARG A 127 -6.25 18.68 5.93
C ARG A 127 -5.80 18.41 4.49
N THR A 128 -5.62 19.47 3.72
CA THR A 128 -5.08 19.38 2.37
C THR A 128 -3.55 19.47 2.41
N ILE A 129 -2.91 18.60 1.66
CA ILE A 129 -1.46 18.51 1.50
C ILE A 129 -1.17 18.57 0.00
N GLU A 130 -0.30 19.47 -0.39
CA GLU A 130 0.21 19.56 -1.76
C GLU A 130 1.05 18.32 -2.07
N ALA A 131 0.67 17.59 -3.12
CA ALA A 131 1.35 16.37 -3.54
C ALA A 131 1.04 16.10 -5.01
N ASP A 132 2.01 15.58 -5.74
CA ASP A 132 1.87 15.15 -7.14
C ASP A 132 1.71 13.63 -7.28
N THR A 133 1.85 12.90 -6.18
CA THR A 133 1.77 11.43 -6.21
C THR A 133 1.18 10.88 -4.93
N VAL A 134 0.30 9.88 -5.08
CA VAL A 134 -0.25 9.06 -4.00
C VAL A 134 0.17 7.62 -4.22
N CYS A 135 0.95 7.07 -3.31
CA CYS A 135 1.36 5.67 -3.33
C CYS A 135 0.52 4.84 -2.35
N LEU A 136 -0.19 3.85 -2.85
CA LEU A 136 -1.07 2.99 -2.06
C LEU A 136 -0.34 1.72 -1.60
N ALA A 137 -0.24 1.51 -0.29
CA ALA A 137 0.31 0.32 0.36
C ALA A 137 -0.71 -0.29 1.34
N VAL A 138 -1.95 -0.43 0.88
CA VAL A 138 -3.12 -0.79 1.71
C VAL A 138 -3.38 -2.30 1.79
N GLY A 139 -2.45 -3.09 1.33
CA GLY A 139 -2.47 -4.55 1.41
C GLY A 139 -2.33 -5.24 0.08
N LEU A 140 -2.29 -6.58 0.13
CA LEU A 140 -2.12 -7.46 -1.01
C LEU A 140 -3.25 -8.50 -1.03
N THR A 141 -3.60 -8.96 -2.22
CA THR A 141 -4.51 -10.09 -2.44
C THR A 141 -3.74 -11.19 -3.14
N PRO A 142 -3.62 -12.40 -2.57
CA PRO A 142 -2.93 -13.52 -3.20
C PRO A 142 -3.55 -13.86 -4.56
N SER A 143 -2.70 -14.10 -5.57
CA SER A 143 -3.12 -14.52 -6.91
C SER A 143 -3.35 -16.04 -6.91
N ILE A 144 -4.62 -16.45 -6.73
CA ILE A 144 -5.01 -17.84 -6.50
C ILE A 144 -5.69 -18.50 -7.71
N GLU A 145 -5.80 -17.81 -8.84
CA GLU A 145 -6.60 -18.22 -10.00
C GLU A 145 -6.14 -19.59 -10.54
N LEU A 146 -4.83 -19.78 -10.73
CA LEU A 146 -4.28 -21.07 -11.19
C LEU A 146 -4.50 -22.19 -10.17
N LEU A 147 -4.45 -21.87 -8.88
CA LEU A 147 -4.72 -22.85 -7.83
C LEU A 147 -6.20 -23.29 -7.82
N ARG A 148 -7.11 -22.33 -8.04
CA ARG A 148 -8.55 -22.65 -8.21
C ARG A 148 -8.81 -23.51 -9.43
N MET A 149 -8.19 -23.19 -10.58
CA MET A 149 -8.31 -24.01 -11.80
C MET A 149 -7.77 -25.43 -11.60
N ALA A 150 -6.76 -25.60 -10.76
CA ALA A 150 -6.21 -26.89 -10.40
C ALA A 150 -6.97 -27.62 -9.27
N ASN A 151 -8.13 -27.09 -8.81
CA ASN A 151 -8.93 -27.63 -7.71
C ASN A 151 -8.17 -27.80 -6.38
N VAL A 152 -7.23 -26.90 -6.09
CA VAL A 152 -6.55 -26.86 -4.78
C VAL A 152 -7.52 -26.39 -3.71
N GLY A 153 -7.52 -27.06 -2.55
CA GLY A 153 -8.28 -26.60 -1.39
C GLY A 153 -7.84 -25.21 -0.94
N LEU A 154 -8.80 -24.31 -0.73
CA LEU A 154 -8.57 -22.93 -0.33
C LEU A 154 -9.23 -22.65 1.02
N THR A 155 -8.64 -21.75 1.81
CA THR A 155 -9.24 -21.17 3.01
C THR A 155 -9.29 -19.66 2.91
N HIS A 156 -10.31 -19.03 3.50
CA HIS A 156 -10.46 -17.57 3.50
C HIS A 156 -9.93 -17.00 4.81
N LEU A 157 -8.85 -16.23 4.73
CA LEU A 157 -8.20 -15.56 5.86
C LEU A 157 -8.10 -14.05 5.59
N PRO A 158 -9.11 -13.25 6.00
CA PRO A 158 -9.13 -11.81 5.75
C PRO A 158 -7.85 -11.05 6.17
N PRO A 159 -7.24 -11.36 7.33
CA PRO A 159 -6.00 -10.71 7.75
C PRO A 159 -4.81 -10.95 6.81
N MET A 160 -4.85 -12.06 6.04
CA MET A 160 -3.81 -12.42 5.06
C MET A 160 -4.14 -11.98 3.64
N GLY A 161 -5.17 -11.16 3.47
CA GLY A 161 -5.52 -10.57 2.18
C GLY A 161 -6.64 -11.27 1.42
N GLY A 162 -7.15 -12.42 1.87
CA GLY A 162 -8.25 -13.13 1.23
C GLY A 162 -8.09 -14.65 1.23
N TYR A 163 -8.25 -15.27 0.07
CA TYR A 163 -8.11 -16.72 -0.07
C TYR A 163 -6.64 -17.13 -0.17
N LEU A 164 -6.30 -18.20 0.56
CA LEU A 164 -4.99 -18.82 0.54
C LEU A 164 -5.14 -20.33 0.28
N PRO A 165 -4.16 -20.98 -0.38
CA PRO A 165 -4.18 -22.41 -0.53
C PRO A 165 -3.96 -23.12 0.82
N LEU A 166 -4.65 -24.22 1.01
CA LEU A 166 -4.34 -25.16 2.08
C LEU A 166 -3.02 -25.85 1.73
N HIS A 167 -2.02 -25.71 2.58
CA HIS A 167 -0.69 -26.31 2.37
C HIS A 167 -0.12 -26.85 3.67
N SER A 168 0.82 -27.81 3.53
CA SER A 168 1.63 -28.33 4.62
C SER A 168 2.77 -27.36 4.99
N GLY A 169 3.51 -27.69 6.03
CA GLY A 169 4.75 -26.98 6.40
C GLY A 169 5.85 -27.02 5.32
N THR A 170 5.75 -27.96 4.37
CA THR A 170 6.65 -28.06 3.21
C THR A 170 6.10 -27.37 1.96
N LEU A 171 5.05 -26.56 2.13
CA LEU A 171 4.35 -25.83 1.05
C LEU A 171 3.68 -26.73 -0.01
N CYS A 172 3.45 -28.03 0.32
CA CYS A 172 2.67 -28.91 -0.52
C CYS A 172 1.18 -28.67 -0.31
N THR A 173 0.43 -28.52 -1.40
CA THR A 173 -1.03 -28.36 -1.38
C THR A 173 -1.74 -29.72 -1.37
N THR A 174 -3.06 -29.71 -1.48
CA THR A 174 -3.88 -30.91 -1.65
C THR A 174 -3.55 -31.69 -2.94
N LEU A 175 -2.88 -31.05 -3.89
CA LEU A 175 -2.32 -31.69 -5.08
C LEU A 175 -0.85 -31.98 -4.84
N SER A 176 -0.46 -33.25 -4.81
CA SER A 176 0.88 -33.73 -4.45
C SER A 176 2.02 -33.21 -5.36
N LEU A 177 1.70 -32.57 -6.48
CA LEU A 177 2.67 -32.06 -7.47
C LEU A 177 2.81 -30.53 -7.48
N ILE A 178 2.08 -29.80 -6.62
CA ILE A 178 2.11 -28.34 -6.59
C ILE A 178 2.78 -27.85 -5.32
N HIS A 179 3.92 -27.17 -5.47
CA HIS A 179 4.59 -26.42 -4.43
C HIS A 179 4.36 -24.92 -4.69
N ILE A 180 4.11 -24.17 -3.64
CA ILE A 180 3.88 -22.73 -3.69
C ILE A 180 5.09 -22.02 -3.10
#